data_78a2dec48b9303c116ca1697e1fc363f
#
_entry.id   78a2dec48b9303c116ca1697e1fc363f
#
_cell.length_a   1.000
_cell.length_b   1.000
_cell.length_c   1.000
_cell.angle_alpha   90.00
_cell.angle_beta   90.00
_cell.angle_gamma   90.00
#
_symmetry.space_group_name_H-M   'P 1'
#
loop_
_entity.id
_entity.type
_entity.pdbx_description
1 polymer ?
#
loop_
_entity_poly.entity_id
_entity_poly.type
_entity_poly.pdbx_seq_one_letter_code
_entity_poly.pdbx_strand_id
1 'polypeptide(L)'
;MNQTNSTFETMLKAAISRESTGTADTMLINAHLSQMKMFGIRQGVEFYPEQDNFGSQRYDFIKQVIKFNQLDARLDSIWDHFLALGKGLFYIRPTEKTYRLYWFDKDSYRTFYSPEGDLEEVVVIYP
;
A
#
# COMPACT_ATOMS: atom_id res chain seq x y z
N MET A 1 -6.12 -19.55 19.21
CA MET A 1 -5.34 -18.98 18.39
C MET A 1 -3.94 -18.46 18.74
N ASN A 2 -3.23 -18.18 17.95
CA ASN A 2 -1.81 -18.33 17.90
C ASN A 2 -1.02 -17.10 18.31
N GLN A 3 -0.43 -17.15 19.49
CA GLN A 3 0.59 -16.20 19.91
C GLN A 3 1.76 -16.13 18.92
N THR A 4 2.05 -17.23 18.22
CA THR A 4 3.12 -17.30 17.21
C THR A 4 2.88 -16.36 16.02
N ASN A 5 1.65 -16.30 15.51
CA ASN A 5 1.31 -15.39 14.41
C ASN A 5 1.37 -13.93 14.83
N SER A 6 0.93 -13.61 16.06
CA SER A 6 1.02 -12.26 16.60
C SER A 6 2.48 -11.81 16.75
N THR A 7 3.35 -12.69 17.22
CA THR A 7 4.78 -12.42 17.34
C THR A 7 5.42 -12.18 15.97
N PHE A 8 5.09 -13.01 14.97
CA PHE A 8 5.61 -12.87 13.62
C PHE A 8 5.16 -11.54 12.99
N GLU A 9 3.88 -11.17 13.13
CA GLU A 9 3.38 -9.87 12.64
C GLU A 9 4.10 -8.69 13.30
N THR A 10 4.36 -8.78 14.60
CA THR A 10 5.12 -7.74 15.32
C THR A 10 6.53 -7.59 14.75
N MET A 11 7.19 -8.69 14.46
CA MET A 11 8.51 -8.69 13.83
C MET A 11 8.48 -8.08 12.43
N LEU A 12 7.46 -8.40 11.63
CA LEU A 12 7.29 -7.82 10.30
C LEU A 12 7.09 -6.30 10.38
N LYS A 13 6.26 -5.82 11.29
CA LYS A 13 6.02 -4.39 11.48
C LYS A 13 7.29 -3.66 11.93
N ALA A 14 8.06 -4.26 12.83
CA ALA A 14 9.33 -3.71 13.26
C ALA A 14 10.33 -3.61 12.08
N ALA A 15 10.38 -4.62 11.23
CA ALA A 15 11.22 -4.62 10.05
C ALA A 15 10.82 -3.52 9.06
N ILE A 16 9.51 -3.32 8.85
CA ILE A 16 8.99 -2.28 7.97
C ILE A 16 9.32 -0.88 8.48
N SER A 17 9.15 -0.65 9.78
CA SER A 17 9.41 0.64 10.41
C SER A 17 10.90 0.96 10.51
N ARG A 18 11.76 0.02 10.16
CA ARG A 18 13.22 0.13 10.28
C ARG A 18 13.69 0.40 11.70
N GLU A 19 12.90 0.04 12.69
CA GLU A 19 13.33 0.08 14.06
C GLU A 19 14.49 -0.90 14.26
N SER A 20 15.59 -0.41 14.80
CA SER A 20 16.77 -1.21 15.03
C SER A 20 16.60 -2.06 16.28
N THR A 21 15.67 -3.00 16.25
CA THR A 21 15.49 -3.96 17.34
C THR A 21 16.62 -4.99 17.41
N GLY A 22 17.48 -5.00 16.40
CA GLY A 22 18.72 -5.76 16.45
C GLY A 22 18.59 -7.27 16.42
N THR A 23 17.39 -7.82 16.19
CA THR A 23 17.24 -9.25 16.07
C THR A 23 17.68 -9.71 14.67
N ALA A 24 18.35 -10.85 14.60
CA ALA A 24 18.76 -11.45 13.32
C ALA A 24 17.56 -11.71 12.41
N ASP A 25 16.42 -12.08 12.98
CA ASP A 25 15.19 -12.34 12.23
C ASP A 25 14.66 -11.08 11.57
N THR A 26 14.67 -9.94 12.26
CA THR A 26 14.26 -8.65 11.70
C THR A 26 15.17 -8.23 10.54
N MET A 27 16.46 -8.42 10.67
CA MET A 27 17.44 -8.13 9.62
C MET A 27 17.21 -9.01 8.39
N LEU A 28 16.90 -10.28 8.59
CA LEU A 28 16.63 -11.23 7.51
C LEU A 28 15.35 -10.85 6.77
N ILE A 29 14.30 -10.48 7.48
CA ILE A 29 13.04 -10.02 6.90
C ILE A 29 13.28 -8.75 6.07
N ASN A 30 14.02 -7.78 6.59
CA ASN A 30 14.36 -6.56 5.86
C ASN A 30 15.14 -6.84 4.58
N ALA A 31 16.11 -7.74 4.63
CA ALA A 31 16.89 -8.13 3.46
C ALA A 31 15.98 -8.78 2.40
N HIS A 32 15.06 -9.63 2.82
CA HIS A 32 14.13 -10.30 1.92
C HIS A 32 13.15 -9.33 1.28
N LEU A 33 12.57 -8.42 2.06
CA LEU A 33 11.68 -7.38 1.56
C LEU A 33 12.41 -6.46 0.55
N SER A 34 13.63 -6.07 0.85
CA SER A 34 14.44 -5.26 -0.05
C SER A 34 14.69 -5.97 -1.38
N GLN A 35 14.94 -7.28 -1.32
CA GLN A 35 15.14 -8.09 -2.50
C GLN A 35 13.87 -8.20 -3.35
N MET A 36 12.73 -8.45 -2.72
CA MET A 36 11.43 -8.50 -3.41
C MET A 36 11.09 -7.17 -4.08
N LYS A 37 11.33 -6.05 -3.42
CA LYS A 37 11.11 -4.73 -3.98
C LYS A 37 12.02 -4.45 -5.17
N MET A 38 13.27 -4.89 -5.11
CA MET A 38 14.22 -4.70 -6.20
C MET A 38 13.75 -5.38 -7.48
N PHE A 39 13.15 -6.56 -7.38
CA PHE A 39 12.64 -7.28 -8.55
C PHE A 39 11.27 -6.80 -9.03
N GLY A 40 10.44 -6.24 -8.13
CA GLY A 40 9.06 -5.88 -8.47
C GLY A 40 8.82 -4.41 -8.73
N ILE A 41 9.44 -3.52 -7.96
CA ILE A 41 8.94 -2.15 -7.84
C ILE A 41 9.95 -1.08 -8.17
N ARG A 42 11.23 -1.35 -8.09
CA ARG A 42 12.25 -0.34 -8.40
C ARG A 42 12.17 0.17 -9.84
N GLN A 43 11.46 -0.53 -10.70
CA GLN A 43 11.17 -0.07 -12.04
C GLN A 43 10.02 0.94 -12.08
N GLY A 44 9.32 1.14 -10.96
CA GLY A 44 8.21 2.06 -10.84
C GLY A 44 6.93 1.55 -11.48
N VAL A 45 5.91 2.40 -11.43
CA VAL A 45 4.63 2.17 -12.10
C VAL A 45 4.50 3.20 -13.21
N GLU A 46 4.30 2.74 -14.43
CA GLU A 46 4.08 3.61 -15.58
C GLU A 46 2.63 3.53 -16.02
N PHE A 47 2.09 4.69 -16.39
CA PHE A 47 0.74 4.80 -16.94
C PHE A 47 0.86 5.23 -18.40
N TYR A 48 0.06 4.60 -19.25
CA TYR A 48 0.04 4.89 -20.67
C TYR A 48 -1.30 5.50 -21.05
N PRO A 49 -1.34 6.51 -21.93
CA PRO A 49 -2.60 7.08 -22.38
C PRO A 49 -3.36 6.08 -23.25
N GLU A 50 -4.68 6.01 -23.06
CA GLU A 50 -5.54 5.28 -23.97
C GLU A 50 -5.55 5.95 -25.34
N GLN A 51 -5.65 5.16 -26.40
CA GLN A 51 -5.70 5.66 -27.76
C GLN A 51 -7.13 6.07 -28.14
N ASP A 52 -7.68 7.05 -27.45
CA ASP A 52 -8.97 7.65 -27.74
C ASP A 52 -8.89 9.18 -27.70
N ASN A 53 -10.01 9.86 -28.00
CA ASN A 53 -10.04 11.32 -28.08
C ASN A 53 -9.74 12.03 -26.76
N PHE A 54 -9.88 11.32 -25.62
CA PHE A 54 -9.70 11.88 -24.28
C PHE A 54 -8.54 11.26 -23.52
N GLY A 55 -7.84 10.30 -24.11
CA GLY A 55 -6.77 9.55 -23.45
C GLY A 55 -5.65 10.45 -22.95
N SER A 56 -5.27 11.44 -23.74
CA SER A 56 -4.21 12.38 -23.37
C SER A 56 -4.59 13.25 -22.17
N GLN A 57 -5.84 13.71 -22.10
CA GLN A 57 -6.33 14.52 -20.99
C GLN A 57 -6.43 13.70 -19.71
N ARG A 58 -6.92 12.47 -19.79
CA ARG A 58 -6.98 11.56 -18.63
C ARG A 58 -5.59 11.24 -18.12
N TYR A 59 -4.66 11.01 -19.02
CA TYR A 59 -3.27 10.72 -18.67
C TYR A 59 -2.62 11.89 -17.92
N ASP A 60 -2.80 13.11 -18.40
CA ASP A 60 -2.29 14.31 -17.75
C ASP A 60 -2.91 14.50 -16.38
N PHE A 61 -4.20 14.26 -16.25
CA PHE A 61 -4.91 14.33 -14.98
C PHE A 61 -4.37 13.31 -13.96
N ILE A 62 -4.18 12.06 -14.39
CA ILE A 62 -3.62 11.01 -13.54
C ILE A 62 -2.21 11.38 -13.09
N LYS A 63 -1.39 11.91 -13.97
CA LYS A 63 -0.04 12.40 -13.61
C LYS A 63 -0.09 13.48 -12.54
N GLN A 64 -1.03 14.41 -12.64
CA GLN A 64 -1.21 15.45 -11.64
C GLN A 64 -1.63 14.89 -10.28
N VAL A 65 -2.53 13.91 -10.27
CA VAL A 65 -2.96 13.23 -9.05
C VAL A 65 -1.79 12.50 -8.39
N ILE A 66 -0.99 11.79 -9.17
CA ILE A 66 0.18 11.07 -8.69
C ILE A 66 1.19 12.05 -8.06
N LYS A 67 1.45 13.15 -8.75
CA LYS A 67 2.39 14.17 -8.28
C LYS A 67 1.89 14.87 -7.02
N PHE A 68 0.62 15.24 -6.98
CA PHE A 68 0.00 15.89 -5.83
C PHE A 68 0.08 15.03 -4.57
N ASN A 69 -0.12 13.73 -4.71
CA ASN A 69 -0.09 12.78 -3.60
C ASN A 69 1.32 12.24 -3.30
N GLN A 70 2.31 12.63 -4.07
CA GLN A 70 3.69 12.13 -3.94
C GLN A 70 3.72 10.59 -3.95
N LEU A 71 2.94 9.99 -4.83
CA LEU A 71 2.75 8.54 -4.85
C LEU A 71 4.07 7.81 -5.10
N ASP A 72 4.92 8.31 -5.99
CA ASP A 72 6.21 7.69 -6.29
C ASP A 72 7.09 7.57 -5.05
N ALA A 73 7.10 8.63 -4.22
CA ALA A 73 7.87 8.63 -2.98
C ALA A 73 7.26 7.69 -1.92
N ARG A 74 5.94 7.48 -1.96
CA ARG A 74 5.21 6.66 -0.99
C ARG A 74 5.16 5.19 -1.36
N LEU A 75 5.34 4.86 -2.63
CA LEU A 75 5.22 3.48 -3.13
C LEU A 75 6.15 2.51 -2.41
N ASP A 76 7.34 2.93 -2.07
CA ASP A 76 8.30 2.08 -1.37
C ASP A 76 7.74 1.60 -0.03
N SER A 77 7.20 2.51 0.77
CA SER A 77 6.58 2.19 2.05
C SER A 77 5.30 1.37 1.90
N ILE A 78 4.47 1.72 0.92
CA ILE A 78 3.23 0.99 0.63
C ILE A 78 3.52 -0.47 0.30
N TRP A 79 4.54 -0.68 -0.52
CA TRP A 79 4.93 -2.03 -0.89
C TRP A 79 5.53 -2.83 0.27
N ASP A 80 6.28 -2.19 1.14
CA ASP A 80 6.76 -2.85 2.36
C ASP A 80 5.60 -3.43 3.16
N HIS A 81 4.58 -2.61 3.38
CA HIS A 81 3.40 -3.04 4.12
C HIS A 81 2.60 -4.12 3.38
N PHE A 82 2.42 -3.95 2.08
CA PHE A 82 1.68 -4.91 1.27
C PHE A 82 2.37 -6.27 1.20
N LEU A 83 3.67 -6.30 0.95
CA LEU A 83 4.42 -7.55 0.86
C LEU A 83 4.51 -8.26 2.21
N ALA A 84 4.64 -7.51 3.29
CA ALA A 84 4.76 -8.09 4.63
C ALA A 84 3.41 -8.56 5.19
N LEU A 85 2.35 -7.79 5.01
CA LEU A 85 1.06 -8.04 5.66
C LEU A 85 0.02 -8.65 4.73
N GLY A 86 0.27 -8.67 3.44
CA GLY A 86 -0.55 -9.35 2.44
C GLY A 86 -1.76 -8.60 1.94
N LYS A 87 -2.16 -7.52 2.58
CA LYS A 87 -3.29 -6.71 2.13
C LYS A 87 -3.21 -5.27 2.62
N GLY A 88 -3.91 -4.39 1.93
CA GLY A 88 -4.04 -2.99 2.28
C GLY A 88 -5.21 -2.36 1.55
N LEU A 89 -5.47 -1.11 1.84
CA LEU A 89 -6.58 -0.37 1.26
C LEU A 89 -6.10 0.99 0.76
N PHE A 90 -6.39 1.29 -0.50
CA PHE A 90 -6.35 2.65 -1.00
C PHE A 90 -7.72 3.30 -0.85
N TYR A 91 -7.76 4.42 -0.21
CA TYR A 91 -8.95 5.26 -0.13
C TYR A 91 -8.74 6.50 -0.96
N ILE A 92 -9.66 6.75 -1.90
CA ILE A 92 -9.59 7.89 -2.82
C ILE A 92 -10.68 8.87 -2.40
N ARG A 93 -10.26 10.06 -1.97
CA ARG A 93 -11.19 11.12 -1.58
C ARG A 93 -11.11 12.27 -2.57
N PRO A 94 -12.24 12.66 -3.20
CA PRO A 94 -12.25 13.84 -4.05
C PRO A 94 -12.06 15.12 -3.24
N THR A 95 -11.32 16.06 -3.79
CA THR A 95 -11.18 17.41 -3.27
C THR A 95 -11.67 18.39 -4.34
N GLU A 96 -11.65 19.69 -4.06
CA GLU A 96 -12.15 20.70 -5.02
C GLU A 96 -11.44 20.65 -6.37
N LYS A 97 -10.16 20.31 -6.40
CA LYS A 97 -9.33 20.35 -7.62
C LYS A 97 -8.71 19.04 -8.03
N THR A 98 -8.71 18.05 -7.16
CA THR A 98 -7.98 16.79 -7.39
C THR A 98 -8.51 15.69 -6.50
N TYR A 99 -7.78 14.59 -6.42
CA TYR A 99 -8.09 13.47 -5.54
C TYR A 99 -6.96 13.28 -4.54
N ARG A 100 -7.31 13.02 -3.28
CA ARG A 100 -6.36 12.58 -2.27
C ARG A 100 -6.37 11.07 -2.16
N LEU A 101 -5.17 10.49 -2.13
CA LEU A 101 -4.98 9.07 -1.95
C LEU A 101 -4.47 8.79 -0.54
N TYR A 102 -5.17 7.91 0.16
CA TYR A 102 -4.77 7.44 1.48
C TYR A 102 -4.47 5.96 1.40
N TRP A 103 -3.42 5.54 2.07
CA TRP A 103 -3.10 4.13 2.22
C TRP A 103 -3.35 3.72 3.67
N PHE A 104 -4.10 2.63 3.84
CA PHE A 104 -4.33 2.02 5.15
C PHE A 104 -3.82 0.60 5.13
N ASP A 105 -3.03 0.24 6.17
CA ASP A 105 -2.53 -1.11 6.30
C ASP A 105 -3.63 -2.06 6.82
N LYS A 106 -3.29 -3.33 6.89
CA LYS A 106 -4.19 -4.41 7.27
C LYS A 106 -4.99 -4.15 8.56
N ASP A 107 -4.40 -3.49 9.54
CA ASP A 107 -4.99 -3.29 10.87
C ASP A 107 -5.80 -2.00 10.97
N SER A 108 -5.74 -1.14 9.96
CA SER A 108 -6.37 0.18 9.98
C SER A 108 -7.74 0.20 9.35
N TYR A 109 -8.24 -0.92 8.88
CA TYR A 109 -9.56 -0.99 8.28
C TYR A 109 -10.20 -2.36 8.47
N ARG A 110 -11.52 -2.42 8.29
CA ARG A 110 -12.28 -3.66 8.28
C ARG A 110 -13.21 -3.69 7.08
N THR A 111 -13.37 -4.86 6.50
CA THR A 111 -14.24 -5.10 5.37
C THR A 111 -15.42 -5.98 5.77
N PHE A 112 -16.58 -5.67 5.23
CA PHE A 112 -17.79 -6.44 5.45
C PHE A 112 -18.35 -6.91 4.12
N TYR A 113 -18.65 -8.19 4.04
CA TYR A 113 -19.10 -8.84 2.82
C TYR A 113 -20.53 -9.35 2.98
N SER A 114 -21.27 -9.36 1.87
CA SER A 114 -22.59 -10.02 1.81
C SER A 114 -22.43 -11.54 1.92
N PRO A 115 -23.53 -12.27 2.20
CA PRO A 115 -23.51 -13.74 2.15
C PRO A 115 -23.06 -14.30 0.79
N GLU A 116 -23.25 -13.55 -0.29
CA GLU A 116 -22.82 -13.92 -1.64
C GLU A 116 -21.34 -13.65 -1.91
N GLY A 117 -20.65 -12.96 -0.98
CA GLY A 117 -19.23 -12.66 -1.11
C GLY A 117 -18.93 -11.30 -1.71
N ASP A 118 -19.93 -10.45 -1.92
CA ASP A 118 -19.74 -9.09 -2.42
C ASP A 118 -19.32 -8.15 -1.30
N LEU A 119 -18.40 -7.26 -1.60
CA LEU A 119 -17.97 -6.24 -0.65
C LEU A 119 -19.08 -5.20 -0.46
N GLU A 120 -19.60 -5.08 0.77
CA GLU A 120 -20.67 -4.14 1.10
C GLU A 120 -20.17 -2.87 1.78
N GLU A 121 -19.23 -3.00 2.69
CA GLU A 121 -18.81 -1.88 3.51
C GLU A 121 -17.33 -2.01 3.87
N VAL A 122 -16.67 -0.86 3.92
CA VAL A 122 -15.31 -0.74 4.45
C VAL A 122 -15.32 0.32 5.54
N VAL A 123 -14.86 -0.03 6.72
CA VAL A 123 -14.74 0.90 7.85
C VAL A 123 -13.26 1.13 8.14
N VAL A 124 -12.84 2.39 8.08
CA VAL A 124 -11.47 2.79 8.39
C VAL A 124 -11.40 3.18 9.86
N ILE A 125 -10.42 2.62 10.55
CA ILE A 125 -10.19 2.87 11.97
C ILE A 125 -9.01 3.85 12.07
N TYR A 126 -9.31 5.08 12.48
CA TYR A 126 -8.26 6.06 12.76
C TYR A 126 -7.72 5.85 14.16
N PRO A 127 -6.40 5.97 14.34
CA PRO A 127 -5.81 5.90 15.68
C PRO A 127 -6.21 7.09 16.54
#